data_e2c35ff2515f5f11048fe77409d5236a
#
_entry.id   e2c35ff2515f5f11048fe77409d5236a
#
_cell.length_a   1.000
_cell.length_b   1.000
_cell.length_c   1.000
_cell.angle_alpha   90.00
_cell.angle_beta   90.00
_cell.angle_gamma   90.00
#
_symmetry.space_group_name_H-M   'P 1'
#
loop_
_entity.id
_entity.type
_entity.pdbx_description
1 polymer ?
#
loop_
_entity_poly.entity_id
_entity_poly.type
_entity_poly.pdbx_seq_one_letter_code
_entity_poly.pdbx_strand_id
1 'polypeptide(L)'
;MKKVYICSPCRGDYENNIQRAKEYSRAAVEKGVIPVTPHIYLPQFMDDNVPEERELALKIGSELVLGCSELWAFGIDHPSAGMAAEIELAKAHGIPVRNGFEAISELKPDEEPEDKPDIGSVTLHLPAFKAMAVCNQHLDHGPISIELDGSVILELADRLISDPGIHIEIGG
;
A
#
# COMPACT_ATOMS: atom_id res chain seq x y z
N MET A 1 6.90 9.07 -12.17
CA MET A 1 6.30 7.81 -11.70
C MET A 1 5.28 7.30 -12.72
N LYS A 2 5.23 6.00 -12.93
CA LYS A 2 4.31 5.34 -13.87
C LYS A 2 2.93 5.21 -13.24
N LYS A 3 1.86 5.47 -14.00
CA LYS A 3 0.46 5.24 -13.56
C LYS A 3 0.04 3.82 -13.94
N VAL A 4 -0.55 3.10 -13.00
CA VAL A 4 -1.02 1.73 -13.18
C VAL A 4 -2.47 1.62 -12.74
N TYR A 5 -3.32 1.07 -13.61
CA TYR A 5 -4.70 0.81 -13.25
C TYR A 5 -4.79 -0.50 -12.43
N ILE A 6 -5.38 -0.42 -11.25
CA ILE A 6 -5.61 -1.57 -10.37
C ILE A 6 -6.97 -2.16 -10.69
N CYS A 7 -6.98 -3.26 -11.43
CA CYS A 7 -8.18 -3.99 -11.81
C CYS A 7 -8.39 -5.16 -10.84
N SER A 8 -9.41 -5.08 -9.99
CA SER A 8 -9.73 -6.11 -8.99
C SER A 8 -11.25 -6.22 -8.78
N PRO A 9 -11.76 -7.33 -8.20
CA PRO A 9 -13.16 -7.47 -7.89
C PRO A 9 -13.66 -6.32 -6.99
N CYS A 10 -14.86 -5.81 -7.27
CA CYS A 10 -15.54 -4.81 -6.44
C CYS A 10 -16.82 -5.39 -5.84
N ARG A 11 -17.64 -6.07 -6.66
CA ARG A 11 -18.95 -6.61 -6.28
C ARG A 11 -18.85 -7.95 -5.56
N GLY A 12 -19.96 -8.35 -4.93
CA GLY A 12 -20.05 -9.56 -4.12
C GLY A 12 -19.68 -9.26 -2.68
N ASP A 13 -18.56 -9.74 -2.20
CA ASP A 13 -18.03 -9.41 -0.87
C ASP A 13 -17.37 -8.03 -0.88
N TYR A 14 -18.21 -6.99 -0.94
CA TYR A 14 -17.80 -5.61 -1.20
C TYR A 14 -16.72 -5.11 -0.21
N GLU A 15 -16.95 -5.29 1.09
CA GLU A 15 -16.05 -4.78 2.12
C GLU A 15 -14.64 -5.41 2.01
N ASN A 16 -14.57 -6.72 1.87
CA ASN A 16 -13.30 -7.43 1.70
C ASN A 16 -12.63 -7.09 0.35
N ASN A 17 -13.41 -6.92 -0.72
CA ASN A 17 -12.87 -6.54 -2.02
C ASN A 17 -12.26 -5.14 -1.99
N ILE A 18 -12.91 -4.17 -1.35
CA ILE A 18 -12.37 -2.82 -1.17
C ILE A 18 -11.11 -2.84 -0.29
N GLN A 19 -11.11 -3.64 0.78
CA GLN A 19 -9.93 -3.76 1.63
C GLN A 19 -8.73 -4.33 0.84
N ARG A 20 -8.93 -5.41 0.08
CA ARG A 20 -7.90 -5.97 -0.81
C ARG A 20 -7.41 -4.97 -1.86
N ALA A 21 -8.33 -4.20 -2.47
CA ALA A 21 -7.95 -3.17 -3.44
C ALA A 21 -7.06 -2.08 -2.83
N LYS A 22 -7.30 -1.70 -1.56
CA LYS A 22 -6.43 -0.78 -0.81
C LYS A 22 -5.04 -1.39 -0.59
N GLU A 23 -4.96 -2.67 -0.23
CA GLU A 23 -3.70 -3.40 -0.04
C GLU A 23 -2.90 -3.48 -1.36
N TYR A 24 -3.55 -3.79 -2.49
CA TYR A 24 -2.91 -3.78 -3.81
C TYR A 24 -2.38 -2.40 -4.19
N SER A 25 -3.19 -1.36 -3.91
CA SER A 25 -2.79 0.02 -4.17
C SER A 25 -1.60 0.43 -3.28
N ARG A 26 -1.60 0.04 -2.00
CA ARG A 26 -0.49 0.28 -1.09
C ARG A 26 0.79 -0.39 -1.58
N ALA A 27 0.72 -1.67 -1.95
CA ALA A 27 1.85 -2.41 -2.49
C ALA A 27 2.40 -1.77 -3.79
N ALA A 28 1.53 -1.24 -4.64
CA ALA A 28 1.93 -0.51 -5.84
C ALA A 28 2.69 0.78 -5.51
N VAL A 29 2.23 1.56 -4.51
CA VAL A 29 2.92 2.77 -4.04
C VAL A 29 4.31 2.43 -3.50
N GLU A 30 4.44 1.38 -2.69
CA GLU A 30 5.71 0.91 -2.14
C GLU A 30 6.71 0.46 -3.21
N LYS A 31 6.23 0.19 -4.41
CA LYS A 31 7.03 -0.11 -5.60
C LYS A 31 7.24 1.09 -6.54
N GLY A 32 6.99 2.30 -6.06
CA GLY A 32 7.25 3.53 -6.81
C GLY A 32 6.30 3.79 -7.98
N VAL A 33 5.11 3.16 -8.04
CA VAL A 33 4.11 3.43 -9.07
C VAL A 33 2.88 4.14 -8.50
N ILE A 34 2.17 4.89 -9.34
CA ILE A 34 0.93 5.58 -8.96
C ILE A 34 -0.25 4.64 -9.25
N PRO A 35 -0.93 4.08 -8.22
CA PRO A 35 -2.11 3.27 -8.42
C PRO A 35 -3.31 4.12 -8.80
N VAL A 36 -4.07 3.70 -9.79
CA VAL A 36 -5.37 4.25 -10.18
C VAL A 36 -6.43 3.20 -9.88
N THR A 37 -7.21 3.40 -8.82
CA THR A 37 -8.12 2.40 -8.26
C THR A 37 -9.50 3.02 -8.04
N PRO A 38 -10.29 3.29 -9.12
CA PRO A 38 -11.52 4.07 -9.04
C PRO A 38 -12.59 3.44 -8.14
N HIS A 39 -12.66 2.13 -8.05
CA HIS A 39 -13.64 1.43 -7.21
C HIS A 39 -13.41 1.59 -5.70
N ILE A 40 -12.29 2.18 -5.25
CA ILE A 40 -12.10 2.56 -3.84
C ILE A 40 -12.80 3.89 -3.52
N TYR A 41 -12.83 4.84 -4.46
CA TYR A 41 -13.28 6.19 -4.16
C TYR A 41 -14.60 6.59 -4.85
N LEU A 42 -14.88 6.11 -6.06
CA LEU A 42 -16.14 6.45 -6.74
C LEU A 42 -17.38 6.08 -5.93
N PRO A 43 -17.46 4.90 -5.27
CA PRO A 43 -18.63 4.55 -4.47
C PRO A 43 -18.84 5.39 -3.20
N GLN A 44 -17.91 6.26 -2.86
CA GLN A 44 -18.07 7.17 -1.71
C GLN A 44 -18.98 8.36 -2.03
N PHE A 45 -19.24 8.64 -3.31
CA PHE A 45 -20.06 9.75 -3.76
C PHE A 45 -20.92 9.42 -4.98
N MET A 46 -20.92 8.17 -5.45
CA MET A 46 -21.76 7.65 -6.53
C MET A 46 -22.46 6.38 -6.06
N ASP A 47 -23.75 6.25 -6.40
CA ASP A 47 -24.55 5.06 -6.07
C ASP A 47 -24.63 4.10 -7.26
N ASP A 48 -24.01 2.93 -7.14
CA ASP A 48 -23.99 1.88 -8.17
C ASP A 48 -25.39 1.26 -8.42
N ASN A 49 -26.39 1.53 -7.57
CA ASN A 49 -27.77 1.12 -7.76
C ASN A 49 -28.57 2.11 -8.62
N VAL A 50 -28.05 3.33 -8.85
CA VAL A 50 -28.62 4.32 -9.76
C VAL A 50 -28.05 4.10 -11.16
N PRO A 51 -28.87 3.71 -12.16
CA PRO A 51 -28.36 3.32 -13.49
C PRO A 51 -27.51 4.39 -14.16
N GLU A 52 -27.87 5.66 -14.04
CA GLU A 52 -27.17 6.80 -14.64
C GLU A 52 -25.80 7.02 -13.98
N GLU A 53 -25.73 6.91 -12.65
CA GLU A 53 -24.47 7.05 -11.92
C GLU A 53 -23.53 5.87 -12.20
N ARG A 54 -24.09 4.67 -12.30
CA ARG A 54 -23.36 3.47 -12.69
C ARG A 54 -22.77 3.61 -14.10
N GLU A 55 -23.55 4.07 -15.09
CA GLU A 55 -23.08 4.29 -16.45
C GLU A 55 -21.93 5.31 -16.47
N LEU A 56 -22.10 6.40 -15.71
CA LEU A 56 -21.06 7.41 -15.57
C LEU A 56 -19.80 6.85 -14.90
N ALA A 57 -19.94 6.06 -13.84
CA ALA A 57 -18.80 5.44 -13.16
C ALA A 57 -18.02 4.49 -14.09
N LEU A 58 -18.72 3.70 -14.91
CA LEU A 58 -18.10 2.83 -15.91
C LEU A 58 -17.35 3.64 -16.99
N LYS A 59 -17.91 4.76 -17.42
CA LYS A 59 -17.26 5.66 -18.35
C LYS A 59 -16.00 6.30 -17.76
N ILE A 60 -16.09 6.78 -16.52
CA ILE A 60 -14.92 7.31 -15.79
C ILE A 60 -13.84 6.22 -15.66
N GLY A 61 -14.21 5.00 -15.28
CA GLY A 61 -13.29 3.88 -15.20
C GLY A 61 -12.56 3.61 -16.52
N SER A 62 -13.29 3.64 -17.63
CA SER A 62 -12.74 3.46 -18.97
C SER A 62 -11.71 4.55 -19.33
N GLU A 63 -12.03 5.82 -19.09
CA GLU A 63 -11.10 6.94 -19.31
C GLU A 63 -9.84 6.81 -18.44
N LEU A 64 -9.99 6.34 -17.21
CA LEU A 64 -8.86 6.13 -16.29
C LEU A 64 -7.96 4.98 -16.76
N VAL A 65 -8.53 3.87 -17.29
CA VAL A 65 -7.75 2.79 -17.93
C VAL A 65 -6.91 3.36 -19.06
N LEU A 66 -7.50 4.15 -19.95
CA LEU A 66 -6.82 4.74 -21.11
C LEU A 66 -5.71 5.73 -20.70
N GLY A 67 -5.82 6.32 -19.53
CA GLY A 67 -4.82 7.24 -18.96
C GLY A 67 -3.67 6.54 -18.22
N CYS A 68 -3.65 5.22 -18.15
CA CYS A 68 -2.63 4.44 -17.46
C CYS A 68 -1.61 3.81 -18.42
N SER A 69 -0.40 3.59 -17.92
CA SER A 69 0.67 2.93 -18.69
C SER A 69 0.52 1.41 -18.74
N GLU A 70 -0.13 0.84 -17.74
CA GLU A 70 -0.42 -0.60 -17.63
C GLU A 70 -1.71 -0.81 -16.84
N LEU A 71 -2.29 -2.00 -16.99
CA LEU A 71 -3.37 -2.52 -16.16
C LEU A 71 -2.85 -3.75 -15.40
N TRP A 72 -2.94 -3.72 -14.07
CA TRP A 72 -2.62 -4.84 -13.20
C TRP A 72 -3.91 -5.51 -12.72
N ALA A 73 -4.13 -6.75 -13.15
CA ALA A 73 -5.32 -7.53 -12.83
C ALA A 73 -5.06 -8.47 -11.64
N PHE A 74 -5.82 -8.30 -10.58
CA PHE A 74 -5.81 -9.16 -9.40
C PHE A 74 -6.98 -10.14 -9.47
N GLY A 75 -6.72 -11.36 -9.88
CA GLY A 75 -7.73 -12.39 -10.20
C GLY A 75 -7.97 -12.54 -11.71
N ILE A 76 -6.91 -12.43 -12.50
CA ILE A 76 -6.96 -12.49 -13.97
C ILE A 76 -7.52 -13.82 -14.51
N ASP A 77 -7.36 -14.92 -13.77
CA ASP A 77 -7.83 -16.27 -14.18
C ASP A 77 -9.37 -16.39 -14.08
N HIS A 78 -10.00 -15.60 -13.21
CA HIS A 78 -11.44 -15.60 -12.99
C HIS A 78 -11.97 -14.17 -12.88
N PRO A 79 -11.85 -13.34 -13.93
CA PRO A 79 -12.24 -11.95 -13.86
C PRO A 79 -13.76 -11.80 -13.72
N SER A 80 -14.19 -10.84 -12.90
CA SER A 80 -15.59 -10.43 -12.90
C SER A 80 -15.96 -9.77 -14.24
N ALA A 81 -17.25 -9.62 -14.53
CA ALA A 81 -17.70 -8.98 -15.78
C ALA A 81 -17.13 -7.56 -15.94
N GLY A 82 -17.01 -6.78 -14.84
CA GLY A 82 -16.39 -5.46 -14.86
C GLY A 82 -14.89 -5.54 -15.18
N MET A 83 -14.16 -6.42 -14.51
CA MET A 83 -12.74 -6.64 -14.79
C MET A 83 -12.50 -7.10 -16.23
N ALA A 84 -13.34 -8.00 -16.75
CA ALA A 84 -13.21 -8.48 -18.13
C ALA A 84 -13.34 -7.34 -19.14
N ALA A 85 -14.30 -6.42 -18.93
CA ALA A 85 -14.50 -5.26 -19.79
C ALA A 85 -13.28 -4.30 -19.74
N GLU A 86 -12.74 -4.04 -18.56
CA GLU A 86 -11.54 -3.20 -18.38
C GLU A 86 -10.29 -3.84 -19.04
N ILE A 87 -10.12 -5.15 -18.88
CA ILE A 87 -9.03 -5.93 -19.50
C ILE A 87 -9.13 -5.87 -21.02
N GLU A 88 -10.32 -6.09 -21.59
CA GLU A 88 -10.53 -6.02 -23.03
C GLU A 88 -10.31 -4.61 -23.58
N LEU A 89 -10.76 -3.58 -22.86
CA LEU A 89 -10.50 -2.19 -23.21
C LEU A 89 -9.00 -1.90 -23.25
N ALA A 90 -8.26 -2.30 -22.23
CA ALA A 90 -6.81 -2.14 -22.16
C ALA A 90 -6.10 -2.81 -23.34
N LYS A 91 -6.44 -4.07 -23.62
CA LYS A 91 -5.89 -4.83 -24.75
C LYS A 91 -6.20 -4.17 -26.10
N ALA A 92 -7.44 -3.72 -26.29
CA ALA A 92 -7.87 -3.06 -27.55
C ALA A 92 -7.08 -1.77 -27.84
N HIS A 93 -6.57 -1.11 -26.79
CA HIS A 93 -5.78 0.12 -26.91
C HIS A 93 -4.27 -0.09 -26.73
N GLY A 94 -3.81 -1.35 -26.73
CA GLY A 94 -2.39 -1.68 -26.62
C GLY A 94 -1.77 -1.39 -25.24
N ILE A 95 -2.61 -1.26 -24.21
CA ILE A 95 -2.16 -1.09 -22.82
C ILE A 95 -1.79 -2.48 -22.28
N PRO A 96 -0.55 -2.68 -21.80
CA PRO A 96 -0.13 -3.96 -21.26
C PRO A 96 -1.00 -4.39 -20.07
N VAL A 97 -1.50 -5.62 -20.11
CA VAL A 97 -2.25 -6.24 -19.02
C VAL A 97 -1.34 -7.26 -18.35
N ARG A 98 -1.18 -7.16 -17.05
CA ARG A 98 -0.32 -8.03 -16.25
C ARG A 98 -1.07 -8.62 -15.07
N ASN A 99 -0.63 -9.80 -14.62
CA ASN A 99 -1.03 -10.31 -13.31
C ASN A 99 -0.48 -9.37 -12.24
N GLY A 100 -1.36 -8.82 -11.38
CA GLY A 100 -0.99 -7.81 -10.40
C GLY A 100 0.01 -8.32 -9.36
N PHE A 101 -0.10 -9.58 -8.92
CA PHE A 101 0.84 -10.19 -7.97
C PHE A 101 2.23 -10.35 -8.57
N GLU A 102 2.32 -10.81 -9.83
CA GLU A 102 3.60 -10.92 -10.54
C GLU A 102 4.22 -9.54 -10.76
N ALA A 103 3.42 -8.57 -11.21
CA ALA A 103 3.87 -7.21 -11.45
C ALA A 103 4.46 -6.57 -10.20
N ILE A 104 3.85 -6.74 -9.02
CA ILE A 104 4.38 -6.25 -7.74
C ILE A 104 5.68 -6.97 -7.39
N SER A 105 5.76 -8.29 -7.58
CA SER A 105 6.94 -9.06 -7.20
C SER A 105 8.17 -8.78 -8.09
N GLU A 106 7.96 -8.45 -9.35
CA GLU A 106 9.03 -8.14 -10.31
C GLU A 106 9.60 -6.72 -10.15
N LEU A 107 8.79 -5.79 -9.63
CA LEU A 107 9.30 -4.45 -9.33
C LEU A 107 10.22 -4.54 -8.12
N LYS A 108 11.48 -4.21 -8.31
CA LYS A 108 12.37 -3.92 -7.19
C LYS A 108 11.76 -2.75 -6.41
N PRO A 109 11.87 -2.72 -5.06
CA PRO A 109 11.67 -1.47 -4.35
C PRO A 109 12.50 -0.39 -5.03
N ASP A 110 11.98 0.84 -5.16
CA ASP A 110 12.86 1.95 -5.55
C ASP A 110 14.11 1.81 -4.69
N GLU A 111 15.28 1.71 -5.32
CA GLU A 111 16.53 1.62 -4.59
C GLU A 111 16.52 2.80 -3.61
N GLU A 112 16.43 2.49 -2.32
CA GLU A 112 16.58 3.54 -1.30
C GLU A 112 17.87 4.27 -1.65
N PRO A 113 17.88 5.62 -1.62
CA PRO A 113 19.09 6.36 -1.98
C PRO A 113 20.26 5.75 -1.22
N GLU A 114 21.32 5.37 -1.94
CA GLU A 114 22.52 4.73 -1.39
C GLU A 114 23.22 5.60 -0.32
N ASP A 115 22.69 6.79 -0.08
CA ASP A 115 23.22 7.81 0.84
C ASP A 115 22.38 7.90 2.12
N LYS A 116 21.94 6.74 2.67
CA LYS A 116 21.53 6.72 4.08
C LYS A 116 22.80 6.87 4.92
N PRO A 117 22.90 7.89 5.76
CA PRO A 117 24.01 7.96 6.70
C PRO A 117 24.02 6.66 7.50
N ASP A 118 25.18 6.00 7.56
CA ASP A 118 25.38 4.88 8.47
C ASP A 118 25.35 5.44 9.90
N ILE A 119 24.15 5.46 10.48
CA ILE A 119 23.94 5.91 11.86
C ILE A 119 24.20 4.81 12.89
N GLY A 120 24.75 3.66 12.47
CA GLY A 120 25.04 2.56 13.36
C GLY A 120 23.76 1.98 14.02
N SER A 121 23.93 1.29 15.13
CA SER A 121 22.82 0.79 15.95
C SER A 121 22.45 1.80 17.02
N VAL A 122 21.15 2.01 17.24
CA VAL A 122 20.64 2.83 18.34
C VAL A 122 19.97 1.91 19.35
N THR A 123 20.43 1.97 20.59
CA THR A 123 19.85 1.20 21.70
C THR A 123 18.84 2.05 22.43
N LEU A 124 17.58 1.64 22.44
CA LEU A 124 16.50 2.30 23.18
C LEU A 124 16.35 1.64 24.56
N HIS A 125 16.58 2.43 25.59
CA HIS A 125 16.28 2.02 26.98
C HIS A 125 14.87 2.50 27.35
N LEU A 126 13.92 1.57 27.38
CA LEU A 126 12.53 1.86 27.76
C LEU A 126 12.24 1.36 29.17
N PRO A 127 11.54 2.15 30.02
CA PRO A 127 10.98 1.65 31.27
C PRO A 127 10.06 0.44 31.00
N ALA A 128 10.09 -0.58 31.88
CA ALA A 128 9.39 -1.85 31.67
C ALA A 128 7.92 -1.72 31.27
N PHE A 129 7.18 -0.76 31.85
CA PHE A 129 5.77 -0.54 31.53
C PHE A 129 5.54 0.01 30.11
N LYS A 130 6.48 0.78 29.55
CA LYS A 130 6.41 1.30 28.17
C LYS A 130 6.77 0.21 27.15
N ALA A 131 7.69 -0.67 27.52
CA ALA A 131 8.04 -1.81 26.67
C ALA A 131 6.86 -2.78 26.47
N MET A 132 6.01 -2.97 27.49
CA MET A 132 4.77 -3.77 27.37
C MET A 132 3.79 -3.20 26.34
N ALA A 133 3.68 -1.86 26.24
CA ALA A 133 2.81 -1.22 25.25
C ALA A 133 3.30 -1.38 23.81
N VAL A 134 4.61 -1.48 23.61
CA VAL A 134 5.23 -1.63 22.28
C VAL A 134 5.23 -3.10 21.81
N CYS A 135 5.49 -4.05 22.71
CA CYS A 135 5.70 -5.46 22.34
C CYS A 135 4.50 -6.37 22.56
N ASN A 136 3.42 -5.90 23.20
CA ASN A 136 2.21 -6.67 23.53
C ASN A 136 2.50 -8.03 24.24
N GLN A 137 3.62 -8.13 24.98
CA GLN A 137 4.05 -9.32 25.71
C GLN A 137 4.15 -9.04 27.21
N HIS A 138 3.81 -10.05 28.03
CA HIS A 138 4.08 -10.01 29.46
C HIS A 138 5.58 -10.16 29.68
N LEU A 139 6.23 -9.09 30.13
CA LEU A 139 7.65 -9.08 30.43
C LEU A 139 7.85 -8.93 31.95
N ASP A 140 8.67 -9.80 32.50
CA ASP A 140 9.11 -9.71 33.89
C ASP A 140 9.98 -8.45 34.10
N HIS A 141 9.80 -7.81 35.24
CA HIS A 141 10.28 -6.53 35.69
C HIS A 141 11.77 -6.22 35.40
N GLY A 142 12.06 -5.42 34.38
CA GLY A 142 13.40 -4.89 34.09
C GLY A 142 13.41 -3.93 32.89
N PRO A 143 14.45 -3.10 32.74
CA PRO A 143 14.62 -2.30 31.53
C PRO A 143 14.92 -3.21 30.33
N ILE A 144 14.27 -2.94 29.21
CA ILE A 144 14.47 -3.70 27.96
C ILE A 144 15.30 -2.84 27.03
N SER A 145 16.36 -3.43 26.53
CA SER A 145 17.16 -2.88 25.44
C SER A 145 16.65 -3.49 24.13
N ILE A 146 16.19 -2.64 23.21
CA ILE A 146 15.81 -3.03 21.87
C ILE A 146 16.84 -2.41 20.92
N GLU A 147 17.60 -3.24 20.25
CA GLU A 147 18.45 -2.82 19.15
C GLU A 147 17.56 -2.60 17.92
N LEU A 148 17.50 -1.36 17.44
CA LEU A 148 16.77 -1.01 16.24
C LEU A 148 17.77 -0.67 15.15
N ASP A 149 17.54 -1.20 13.97
CA ASP A 149 18.22 -0.80 12.74
C ASP A 149 17.96 0.70 12.46
N GLY A 150 18.98 1.39 11.96
CA GLY A 150 18.93 2.84 11.72
C GLY A 150 17.77 3.32 10.84
N SER A 151 17.20 2.46 9.99
CA SER A 151 16.04 2.76 9.17
C SER A 151 14.73 2.95 9.97
N VAL A 152 14.58 2.24 11.08
CA VAL A 152 13.39 2.29 11.96
C VAL A 152 13.44 3.54 12.85
N ILE A 153 14.62 4.06 13.13
CA ILE A 153 14.83 5.19 14.05
C ILE A 153 14.34 6.49 13.46
N LEU A 154 14.56 6.75 12.17
CA LEU A 154 14.10 7.97 11.52
C LEU A 154 12.57 8.10 11.51
N GLU A 155 11.85 6.98 11.45
CA GLU A 155 10.39 6.96 11.48
C GLU A 155 9.83 7.15 12.91
N LEU A 156 10.59 6.77 13.93
CA LEU A 156 10.20 6.86 15.34
C LEU A 156 10.75 8.11 16.04
N ALA A 157 11.76 8.77 15.50
CA ALA A 157 12.48 9.87 16.15
C ALA A 157 11.55 11.02 16.56
N ASP A 158 10.65 11.47 15.69
CA ASP A 158 9.72 12.57 15.99
C ASP A 158 8.72 12.25 17.10
N ARG A 159 8.39 10.97 17.31
CA ARG A 159 7.47 10.51 18.35
C ARG A 159 8.15 10.22 19.68
N LEU A 160 9.42 9.82 19.64
CA LEU A 160 10.18 9.37 20.82
C LEU A 160 10.94 10.52 21.50
N ILE A 161 11.41 11.51 20.75
CA ILE A 161 12.17 12.67 21.29
C ILE A 161 11.30 13.56 22.21
N SER A 162 9.97 13.53 22.05
CA SER A 162 9.04 14.32 22.86
C SER A 162 8.69 13.69 24.22
N ASP A 163 9.18 12.49 24.54
CA ASP A 163 8.85 11.80 25.78
C ASP A 163 10.03 11.85 26.78
N PRO A 164 9.89 12.54 27.93
CA PRO A 164 10.99 12.73 28.89
C PRO A 164 11.46 11.45 29.59
N GLY A 165 10.82 10.31 29.34
CA GLY A 165 11.23 9.01 29.92
C GLY A 165 11.98 8.11 28.94
N ILE A 166 12.36 8.63 27.76
CA ILE A 166 13.10 7.87 26.75
C ILE A 166 14.53 8.41 26.66
N HIS A 167 15.50 7.57 26.95
CA HIS A 167 16.92 7.86 26.70
C HIS A 167 17.36 7.16 25.42
N ILE A 168 17.97 7.92 24.49
CA ILE A 168 18.53 7.41 23.23
C ILE A 168 20.04 7.50 23.35
N GLU A 169 20.74 6.36 23.33
CA GLU A 169 22.20 6.31 23.18
C GLU A 169 22.52 5.94 21.72
N ILE A 170 23.29 6.79 21.06
CA ILE A 170 23.79 6.52 19.69
C ILE A 170 25.19 5.94 19.86
N GLY A 171 25.34 4.64 19.60
CA GLY A 171 26.62 3.97 19.54
C GLY A 171 27.33 4.31 18.22
N GLY A 172 28.58 4.71 18.30
CA GLY A 172 29.49 4.88 17.17
C GLY A 172 30.29 3.64 16.89
#